data_ab2624254a6e2737b51a60d77363770b
#
_entry.id   ab2624254a6e2737b51a60d77363770b
#
_cell.length_a   1.000
_cell.length_b   1.000
_cell.length_c   1.000
_cell.angle_alpha   90.00
_cell.angle_beta   90.00
_cell.angle_gamma   90.00
#
_symmetry.space_group_name_H-M   'P 1'
#
loop_
_entity.id
_entity.type
_entity.pdbx_description
1 polymer ?
#
loop_
_entity_poly.entity_id
_entity_poly.type
_entity_poly.pdbx_seq_one_letter_code
_entity_poly.pdbx_strand_id
1 'polypeptide(L)'
;MSATPTRFDPALHQQLLARVDACFAQAEVRLGRTFPRPQVHCNMRGRAAGSARLQTWELRFNPALYQANQQAFLDEVVPHEVAHLLVYALWGEGRGKNRVLPHGRQWQSVMREVFGLEPRTTHSFDLAVLAQRTVPYRCHCQQHQLSIRRHNKVVRGEARYHCRRCKQPLEQERPEPEQ
;
A
#
# COMPACT_ATOMS: atom_id res chain seq x y z
N MET A 1 28.21 4.77 -4.72
CA MET A 1 27.34 5.85 -5.20
C MET A 1 25.98 5.70 -4.51
N SER A 2 25.69 6.55 -3.51
CA SER A 2 24.44 6.52 -2.74
C SER A 2 23.31 7.08 -3.63
N ALA A 3 22.36 6.23 -4.00
CA ALA A 3 21.14 6.69 -4.65
C ALA A 3 20.36 7.56 -3.66
N THR A 4 20.29 8.86 -3.92
CA THR A 4 19.43 9.80 -3.23
C THR A 4 17.99 9.23 -3.25
N PRO A 5 17.26 9.19 -2.14
CA PRO A 5 15.88 8.75 -2.15
C PRO A 5 15.11 9.68 -3.10
N THR A 6 14.58 9.12 -4.18
CA THR A 6 13.78 9.85 -5.16
C THR A 6 12.61 10.49 -4.40
N ARG A 7 12.66 11.82 -4.27
CA ARG A 7 11.61 12.59 -3.63
C ARG A 7 10.33 12.37 -4.43
N PHE A 8 9.23 12.03 -3.76
CA PHE A 8 7.94 11.85 -4.42
C PHE A 8 7.58 13.13 -5.18
N ASP A 9 7.14 12.97 -6.43
CA ASP A 9 6.87 14.09 -7.34
C ASP A 9 5.78 15.02 -6.77
N PRO A 10 6.07 16.33 -6.59
CA PRO A 10 5.09 17.29 -6.09
C PRO A 10 3.83 17.39 -6.96
N ALA A 11 3.94 17.23 -8.28
CA ALA A 11 2.79 17.28 -9.18
C ALA A 11 1.85 16.10 -8.95
N LEU A 12 2.39 14.89 -8.78
CA LEU A 12 1.61 13.70 -8.42
C LEU A 12 0.96 13.86 -7.04
N HIS A 13 1.66 14.50 -6.10
CA HIS A 13 1.08 14.78 -4.78
C HIS A 13 -0.13 15.72 -4.88
N GLN A 14 -0.04 16.78 -5.66
CA GLN A 14 -1.16 17.70 -5.90
C GLN A 14 -2.35 17.02 -6.58
N GLN A 15 -2.11 16.16 -7.58
CA GLN A 15 -3.16 15.37 -8.21
C GLN A 15 -3.87 14.44 -7.21
N LEU A 16 -3.11 13.80 -6.33
CA LEU A 16 -3.66 12.94 -5.29
C LEU A 16 -4.56 13.72 -4.32
N LEU A 17 -4.09 14.89 -3.85
CA LEU A 17 -4.87 15.77 -2.97
C LEU A 17 -6.15 16.24 -3.66
N ALA A 18 -6.06 16.70 -4.90
CA ALA A 18 -7.22 17.11 -5.68
C ALA A 18 -8.24 15.98 -5.85
N ARG A 19 -7.77 14.74 -6.06
CA ARG A 19 -8.66 13.58 -6.16
C ARG A 19 -9.33 13.25 -4.82
N VAL A 20 -8.62 13.33 -3.71
CA VAL A 20 -9.21 13.18 -2.37
C VAL A 20 -10.29 14.21 -2.15
N ASP A 21 -10.02 15.50 -2.43
CA ASP A 21 -11.01 16.56 -2.30
C ASP A 21 -12.24 16.34 -3.20
N ALA A 22 -12.04 15.91 -4.44
CA ALA A 22 -13.13 15.59 -5.35
C ALA A 22 -14.01 14.44 -4.83
N CYS A 23 -13.42 13.41 -4.21
CA CYS A 23 -14.17 12.33 -3.58
C CYS A 23 -15.03 12.83 -2.41
N PHE A 24 -14.49 13.70 -1.56
CA PHE A 24 -15.26 14.30 -0.47
C PHE A 24 -16.38 15.21 -0.99
N ALA A 25 -16.09 16.07 -1.97
CA ALA A 25 -17.11 16.93 -2.59
C ALA A 25 -18.26 16.10 -3.21
N GLN A 26 -17.93 15.01 -3.90
CA GLN A 26 -18.93 14.09 -4.44
C GLN A 26 -19.78 13.47 -3.33
N ALA A 27 -19.15 13.04 -2.23
CA ALA A 27 -19.87 12.49 -1.08
C ALA A 27 -20.77 13.54 -0.41
N GLU A 28 -20.32 14.77 -0.26
CA GLU A 28 -21.07 15.87 0.32
C GLU A 28 -22.34 16.17 -0.47
N VAL A 29 -22.23 16.19 -1.79
CA VAL A 29 -23.41 16.37 -2.69
C VAL A 29 -24.38 15.20 -2.57
N ARG A 30 -23.88 13.97 -2.57
CA ARG A 30 -24.72 12.76 -2.53
C ARG A 30 -25.41 12.53 -1.19
N LEU A 31 -24.74 12.90 -0.10
CA LEU A 31 -25.17 12.60 1.27
C LEU A 31 -25.80 13.81 1.98
N GLY A 32 -25.77 14.99 1.37
CA GLY A 32 -26.37 16.21 1.92
C GLY A 32 -25.69 16.68 3.22
N ARG A 33 -24.42 16.35 3.44
CA ARG A 33 -23.68 16.76 4.64
C ARG A 33 -22.20 17.00 4.33
N THR A 34 -21.57 17.86 5.11
CA THR A 34 -20.14 18.17 4.99
C THR A 34 -19.27 17.22 5.82
N PHE A 35 -18.03 17.04 5.38
CA PHE A 35 -17.02 16.24 6.06
C PHE A 35 -15.71 17.01 6.20
N PRO A 36 -14.99 16.87 7.32
CA PRO A 36 -13.65 17.45 7.43
C PRO A 36 -12.71 16.80 6.42
N ARG A 37 -11.73 17.55 5.92
CA ARG A 37 -10.70 16.99 5.03
C ARG A 37 -9.66 16.25 5.86
N PRO A 38 -9.25 15.05 5.44
CA PRO A 38 -8.25 14.26 6.15
C PRO A 38 -6.84 14.81 5.94
N GLN A 39 -5.93 14.45 6.85
CA GLN A 39 -4.51 14.55 6.55
C GLN A 39 -4.12 13.46 5.55
N VAL A 40 -3.34 13.83 4.51
CA VAL A 40 -2.91 12.91 3.45
C VAL A 40 -1.40 12.74 3.47
N HIS A 41 -0.93 11.51 3.56
CA HIS A 41 0.47 11.15 3.62
C HIS A 41 0.87 10.18 2.50
N CYS A 42 1.96 10.47 1.78
CA CYS A 42 2.56 9.60 0.77
C CYS A 42 3.82 8.93 1.31
N ASN A 43 3.67 8.08 2.32
CA ASN A 43 4.81 7.51 3.06
C ASN A 43 4.68 5.99 3.31
N MET A 44 3.70 5.32 2.70
CA MET A 44 3.56 3.88 2.83
C MET A 44 4.63 3.14 2.01
N ARG A 45 4.95 1.94 2.48
CA ARG A 45 5.87 1.00 1.82
C ARG A 45 5.26 -0.39 1.80
N GLY A 46 5.76 -1.25 0.94
CA GLY A 46 5.28 -2.63 0.82
C GLY A 46 4.12 -2.76 -0.17
N ARG A 47 3.29 -3.78 -0.01
CA ARG A 47 2.32 -4.20 -1.03
C ARG A 47 0.96 -3.51 -0.93
N ALA A 48 0.63 -2.89 0.18
CA ALA A 48 -0.61 -2.15 0.33
C ALA A 48 -0.51 -0.80 -0.41
N ALA A 49 -1.56 -0.46 -1.17
CA ALA A 49 -1.62 0.76 -1.95
C ALA A 49 -2.03 1.97 -1.09
N GLY A 50 -3.01 1.77 -0.21
CA GLY A 50 -3.50 2.79 0.69
C GLY A 50 -3.88 2.24 2.07
N SER A 51 -4.19 3.12 2.97
CA SER A 51 -4.88 2.82 4.23
C SER A 51 -5.54 4.06 4.82
N ALA A 52 -6.74 3.90 5.38
CA ALA A 52 -7.44 4.90 6.15
C ALA A 52 -7.22 4.68 7.65
N ARG A 53 -6.81 5.72 8.38
CA ARG A 53 -6.73 5.72 9.84
C ARG A 53 -7.92 6.47 10.40
N LEU A 54 -8.89 5.72 10.87
CA LEU A 54 -10.22 6.24 11.20
C LEU A 54 -10.17 7.22 12.39
N GLN A 55 -9.46 6.85 13.46
CA GLN A 55 -9.39 7.62 14.69
C GLN A 55 -8.61 8.94 14.55
N THR A 56 -7.57 8.97 13.72
CA THR A 56 -6.74 10.15 13.46
C THR A 56 -7.16 10.92 12.23
N TRP A 57 -8.17 10.41 11.49
CA TRP A 57 -8.70 11.01 10.28
C TRP A 57 -7.63 11.25 9.22
N GLU A 58 -6.83 10.20 8.93
CA GLU A 58 -5.71 10.25 8.01
C GLU A 58 -5.89 9.27 6.85
N LEU A 59 -5.45 9.67 5.68
CA LEU A 59 -5.25 8.80 4.51
C LEU A 59 -3.74 8.64 4.26
N ARG A 60 -3.31 7.42 4.04
CA ARG A 60 -1.92 7.11 3.73
C ARG A 60 -1.84 6.32 2.45
N PHE A 61 -0.92 6.71 1.57
CA PHE A 61 -0.77 6.13 0.25
C PHE A 61 0.67 5.68 -0.01
N ASN A 62 0.81 4.69 -0.89
CA ASN A 62 2.11 4.16 -1.32
C ASN A 62 2.57 4.90 -2.58
N PRO A 63 3.58 5.78 -2.49
CA PRO A 63 4.01 6.58 -3.62
C PRO A 63 4.58 5.75 -4.76
N ALA A 64 5.24 4.62 -4.48
CA ALA A 64 5.80 3.77 -5.54
C ALA A 64 4.70 3.09 -6.37
N LEU A 65 3.64 2.60 -5.73
CA LEU A 65 2.49 2.04 -6.44
C LEU A 65 1.70 3.11 -7.19
N TYR A 66 1.56 4.31 -6.62
CA TYR A 66 0.91 5.41 -7.29
C TYR A 66 1.68 5.85 -8.55
N GLN A 67 2.98 6.07 -8.46
CA GLN A 67 3.81 6.45 -9.62
C GLN A 67 3.70 5.45 -10.78
N ALA A 68 3.59 4.18 -10.47
CA ALA A 68 3.52 3.12 -11.47
C ALA A 68 2.12 2.92 -12.09
N ASN A 69 1.05 3.36 -11.41
CA ASN A 69 -0.33 3.06 -11.78
C ASN A 69 -1.23 4.32 -11.65
N GLN A 70 -0.74 5.48 -12.08
CA GLN A 70 -1.32 6.79 -11.74
C GLN A 70 -2.84 6.88 -11.88
N GLN A 71 -3.37 6.63 -13.08
CA GLN A 71 -4.81 6.78 -13.32
C GLN A 71 -5.63 5.76 -12.53
N ALA A 72 -5.29 4.48 -12.61
CA ALA A 72 -5.99 3.42 -11.88
C ALA A 72 -5.92 3.63 -10.35
N PHE A 73 -4.82 4.20 -9.86
CA PHE A 73 -4.67 4.52 -8.44
C PHE A 73 -5.65 5.62 -8.00
N LEU A 74 -5.77 6.68 -8.79
CA LEU A 74 -6.72 7.77 -8.53
C LEU A 74 -8.18 7.31 -8.65
N ASP A 75 -8.47 6.40 -9.58
CA ASP A 75 -9.83 5.95 -9.85
C ASP A 75 -10.32 4.87 -8.88
N GLU A 76 -9.42 4.04 -8.35
CA GLU A 76 -9.78 2.89 -7.52
C GLU A 76 -9.36 3.06 -6.05
N VAL A 77 -8.07 3.40 -5.79
CA VAL A 77 -7.51 3.40 -4.42
C VAL A 77 -7.98 4.61 -3.63
N VAL A 78 -7.99 5.80 -4.24
CA VAL A 78 -8.39 7.01 -3.52
C VAL A 78 -9.84 6.92 -3.04
N PRO A 79 -10.85 6.61 -3.89
CA PRO A 79 -12.22 6.46 -3.41
C PRO A 79 -12.39 5.29 -2.43
N HIS A 80 -11.62 4.20 -2.56
CA HIS A 80 -11.61 3.09 -1.61
C HIS A 80 -11.25 3.55 -0.19
N GLU A 81 -10.16 4.30 -0.04
CA GLU A 81 -9.69 4.78 1.26
C GLU A 81 -10.58 5.90 1.81
N VAL A 82 -11.09 6.79 0.95
CA VAL A 82 -12.06 7.81 1.35
C VAL A 82 -13.36 7.16 1.86
N ALA A 83 -13.83 6.09 1.20
CA ALA A 83 -15.01 5.35 1.64
C ALA A 83 -14.89 4.83 3.08
N HIS A 84 -13.70 4.40 3.52
CA HIS A 84 -13.48 3.99 4.91
C HIS A 84 -13.71 5.14 5.89
N LEU A 85 -13.22 6.35 5.60
CA LEU A 85 -13.45 7.53 6.44
C LEU A 85 -14.92 7.93 6.44
N LEU A 86 -15.58 7.92 5.28
CA LEU A 86 -17.01 8.23 5.18
C LEU A 86 -17.87 7.24 5.99
N VAL A 87 -17.58 5.95 5.89
CA VAL A 87 -18.26 4.92 6.68
C VAL A 87 -18.09 5.16 8.17
N TYR A 88 -16.87 5.49 8.60
CA TYR A 88 -16.61 5.82 10.00
C TYR A 88 -17.37 7.07 10.47
N ALA A 89 -17.44 8.11 9.64
CA ALA A 89 -18.20 9.34 9.96
C ALA A 89 -19.71 9.11 10.04
N LEU A 90 -20.25 8.17 9.24
CA LEU A 90 -21.69 7.92 9.15
C LEU A 90 -22.19 6.91 10.19
N TRP A 91 -21.40 5.87 10.49
CA TRP A 91 -21.83 4.74 11.32
C TRP A 91 -20.91 4.44 12.51
N GLY A 92 -19.73 5.07 12.56
CA GLY A 92 -18.69 4.72 13.56
C GLY A 92 -18.14 3.30 13.36
N GLU A 93 -17.59 2.72 14.42
CA GLU A 93 -17.07 1.34 14.39
C GLU A 93 -18.15 0.29 14.69
N GLY A 94 -19.24 0.71 15.33
CA GLY A 94 -20.26 -0.18 15.84
C GLY A 94 -19.71 -1.12 16.93
N ARG A 95 -20.61 -1.86 17.59
CA ARG A 95 -20.22 -2.86 18.63
C ARG A 95 -21.08 -4.11 18.52
N GLY A 96 -20.51 -5.27 18.89
CA GLY A 96 -21.23 -6.52 18.89
C GLY A 96 -21.84 -6.88 17.54
N LYS A 97 -23.16 -7.15 17.51
CA LYS A 97 -23.90 -7.48 16.27
C LYS A 97 -23.98 -6.33 15.26
N ASN A 98 -23.77 -5.09 15.72
CA ASN A 98 -23.80 -3.86 14.89
C ASN A 98 -22.40 -3.42 14.50
N ARG A 99 -21.37 -4.28 14.62
CA ARG A 99 -20.01 -3.96 14.22
C ARG A 99 -19.94 -3.66 12.73
N VAL A 100 -19.36 -2.52 12.40
CA VAL A 100 -19.11 -2.11 11.00
C VAL A 100 -17.84 -2.79 10.54
N LEU A 101 -17.94 -3.63 9.51
CA LEU A 101 -16.78 -4.32 8.94
C LEU A 101 -16.10 -3.42 7.90
N PRO A 102 -14.76 -3.47 7.79
CA PRO A 102 -14.00 -2.61 6.87
C PRO A 102 -14.53 -2.60 5.42
N HIS A 103 -14.87 -3.76 4.88
CA HIS A 103 -15.46 -3.89 3.54
C HIS A 103 -16.88 -4.47 3.57
N GLY A 104 -17.61 -4.19 4.67
CA GLY A 104 -18.99 -4.61 4.87
C GLY A 104 -19.99 -3.87 4.02
N ARG A 105 -21.29 -4.08 4.31
CA ARG A 105 -22.40 -3.50 3.54
C ARG A 105 -22.32 -1.97 3.42
N GLN A 106 -21.94 -1.29 4.50
CA GLN A 106 -21.84 0.16 4.55
C GLN A 106 -20.76 0.67 3.57
N TRP A 107 -19.58 0.06 3.58
CA TRP A 107 -18.53 0.41 2.64
C TRP A 107 -18.91 0.10 1.20
N GLN A 108 -19.53 -1.04 0.94
CA GLN A 108 -20.01 -1.40 -0.40
C GLN A 108 -21.09 -0.43 -0.91
N SER A 109 -22.01 0.01 -0.02
CA SER A 109 -23.01 1.02 -0.35
C SER A 109 -22.36 2.36 -0.72
N VAL A 110 -21.39 2.84 0.06
CA VAL A 110 -20.64 4.06 -0.27
C VAL A 110 -19.91 3.94 -1.60
N MET A 111 -19.25 2.80 -1.87
CA MET A 111 -18.58 2.60 -3.16
C MET A 111 -19.54 2.66 -4.34
N ARG A 112 -20.72 2.02 -4.27
CA ARG A 112 -21.69 2.02 -5.36
C ARG A 112 -22.49 3.32 -5.46
N GLU A 113 -23.06 3.76 -4.36
CA GLU A 113 -24.05 4.84 -4.36
C GLU A 113 -23.42 6.23 -4.37
N VAL A 114 -22.27 6.39 -3.74
CA VAL A 114 -21.55 7.66 -3.72
C VAL A 114 -20.58 7.75 -4.89
N PHE A 115 -19.73 6.74 -5.10
CA PHE A 115 -18.68 6.82 -6.10
C PHE A 115 -19.02 6.17 -7.44
N GLY A 116 -20.09 5.39 -7.53
CA GLY A 116 -20.48 4.66 -8.76
C GLY A 116 -19.51 3.55 -9.13
N LEU A 117 -18.77 3.00 -8.14
CA LEU A 117 -17.72 2.01 -8.34
C LEU A 117 -18.12 0.64 -7.78
N GLU A 118 -17.75 -0.43 -8.50
CA GLU A 118 -17.89 -1.77 -7.96
C GLU A 118 -16.93 -1.97 -6.76
N PRO A 119 -17.45 -2.48 -5.61
CA PRO A 119 -16.69 -2.60 -4.38
C PRO A 119 -15.70 -3.75 -4.43
N ARG A 120 -14.52 -3.50 -4.96
CA ARG A 120 -13.39 -4.43 -4.96
C ARG A 120 -12.52 -4.20 -3.73
N THR A 121 -12.23 -5.26 -2.99
CA THR A 121 -11.41 -5.21 -1.77
C THR A 121 -9.92 -5.23 -2.05
N THR A 122 -9.52 -5.58 -3.27
CA THR A 122 -8.14 -5.65 -3.73
C THR A 122 -8.01 -4.98 -5.08
N HIS A 123 -6.88 -4.34 -5.34
CA HIS A 123 -6.48 -3.83 -6.64
C HIS A 123 -5.61 -4.85 -7.37
N SER A 124 -5.64 -4.83 -8.72
CA SER A 124 -4.86 -5.71 -9.60
C SER A 124 -3.59 -5.04 -10.11
N PHE A 125 -2.96 -4.17 -9.31
CA PHE A 125 -1.76 -3.45 -9.73
C PHE A 125 -0.58 -4.39 -9.97
N ASP A 126 0.21 -4.07 -10.98
CA ASP A 126 1.52 -4.70 -11.15
C ASP A 126 2.42 -4.34 -9.97
N LEU A 127 2.77 -5.36 -9.20
CA LEU A 127 3.66 -5.22 -8.05
C LEU A 127 5.15 -5.34 -8.45
N ALA A 128 5.47 -5.48 -9.72
CA ALA A 128 6.85 -5.57 -10.20
C ALA A 128 7.67 -4.32 -9.83
N VAL A 129 7.01 -3.15 -9.77
CA VAL A 129 7.64 -1.91 -9.30
C VAL A 129 8.08 -1.94 -7.84
N LEU A 130 7.52 -2.86 -7.05
CA LEU A 130 7.92 -3.15 -5.68
C LEU A 130 8.98 -4.24 -5.63
N ALA A 131 9.56 -4.62 -6.77
CA ALA A 131 10.60 -5.65 -6.84
C ALA A 131 11.64 -5.38 -5.76
N GLN A 132 11.55 -6.13 -4.70
CA GLN A 132 12.46 -6.01 -3.57
C GLN A 132 13.86 -6.30 -4.12
N ARG A 133 14.80 -5.39 -3.92
CA ARG A 133 16.20 -5.70 -4.16
C ARG A 133 16.49 -7.01 -3.46
N THR A 134 16.84 -7.99 -4.25
CA THR A 134 17.25 -9.30 -3.74
C THR A 134 18.77 -9.43 -3.85
N VAL A 135 19.33 -10.23 -3.00
CA VAL A 135 20.75 -10.58 -3.01
C VAL A 135 20.84 -12.06 -3.31
N PRO A 136 21.70 -12.46 -4.27
CA PRO A 136 21.88 -13.85 -4.59
C PRO A 136 22.59 -14.60 -3.46
N TYR A 137 22.06 -15.76 -3.14
CA TYR A 137 22.59 -16.74 -2.22
C TYR A 137 22.58 -18.10 -2.87
N ARG A 138 23.43 -19.01 -2.45
CA ARG A 138 23.42 -20.40 -2.89
C ARG A 138 23.48 -21.37 -1.73
N CYS A 139 23.02 -22.55 -1.96
CA CYS A 139 23.34 -23.75 -1.18
C CYS A 139 23.94 -24.79 -2.12
N HIS A 140 24.24 -25.94 -1.59
CA HIS A 140 24.80 -27.04 -2.41
C HIS A 140 23.90 -27.44 -3.61
N CYS A 141 22.57 -27.30 -3.53
CA CYS A 141 21.66 -27.85 -4.54
C CYS A 141 20.99 -26.82 -5.48
N GLN A 142 21.00 -25.53 -5.13
CA GLN A 142 20.35 -24.49 -5.96
C GLN A 142 20.72 -23.07 -5.51
N GLN A 143 20.38 -22.09 -6.39
CA GLN A 143 20.45 -20.67 -6.09
C GLN A 143 19.18 -20.19 -5.40
N HIS A 144 19.29 -19.13 -4.62
CA HIS A 144 18.23 -18.49 -3.87
C HIS A 144 18.33 -16.97 -3.99
N GLN A 145 17.21 -16.29 -3.94
CA GLN A 145 17.14 -14.84 -3.86
C GLN A 145 16.62 -14.42 -2.48
N LEU A 146 17.49 -13.86 -1.63
CA LEU A 146 17.06 -13.31 -0.36
C LEU A 146 16.68 -11.83 -0.52
N SER A 147 15.53 -11.45 0.06
CA SER A 147 15.19 -10.03 0.14
C SER A 147 16.27 -9.26 0.92
N ILE A 148 16.45 -7.98 0.60
CA ILE A 148 17.44 -7.13 1.28
C ILE A 148 17.25 -7.13 2.80
N ARG A 149 16.01 -7.25 3.30
CA ARG A 149 15.72 -7.37 4.73
C ARG A 149 16.32 -8.63 5.34
N ARG A 150 16.22 -9.76 4.64
CA ARG A 150 16.81 -11.03 5.09
C ARG A 150 18.33 -11.00 4.98
N HIS A 151 18.86 -10.47 3.88
CA HIS A 151 20.29 -10.26 3.68
C HIS A 151 20.89 -9.43 4.83
N ASN A 152 20.29 -8.27 5.16
CA ASN A 152 20.78 -7.42 6.23
C ASN A 152 20.79 -8.12 7.60
N LYS A 153 19.82 -9.01 7.88
CA LYS A 153 19.85 -9.84 9.09
C LYS A 153 21.03 -10.82 9.11
N VAL A 154 21.36 -11.41 7.96
CA VAL A 154 22.53 -12.29 7.85
C VAL A 154 23.82 -11.50 8.08
N VAL A 155 23.95 -10.34 7.43
CA VAL A 155 25.14 -9.47 7.55
C VAL A 155 25.38 -9.02 9.00
N ARG A 156 24.29 -8.71 9.74
CA ARG A 156 24.38 -8.35 11.16
C ARG A 156 24.52 -9.54 12.12
N GLY A 157 24.55 -10.77 11.59
CA GLY A 157 24.63 -11.97 12.43
C GLY A 157 23.32 -12.34 13.17
N GLU A 158 22.21 -11.64 12.88
CA GLU A 158 20.91 -11.84 13.55
C GLU A 158 20.16 -13.09 13.06
N ALA A 159 20.51 -13.62 11.89
CA ALA A 159 19.83 -14.78 11.32
C ALA A 159 20.74 -15.59 10.40
N ARG A 160 20.50 -16.91 10.37
CA ARG A 160 21.03 -17.84 9.36
C ARG A 160 19.87 -18.51 8.65
N TYR A 161 19.91 -18.54 7.33
CA TYR A 161 18.87 -19.18 6.53
C TYR A 161 19.40 -20.47 5.93
N HIS A 162 18.52 -21.47 5.81
CA HIS A 162 18.84 -22.80 5.29
C HIS A 162 17.94 -23.13 4.10
N CYS A 163 18.45 -23.91 3.19
CA CYS A 163 17.70 -24.44 2.07
C CYS A 163 16.62 -25.41 2.58
N ARG A 164 15.39 -25.23 2.14
CA ARG A 164 14.27 -26.13 2.52
C ARG A 164 14.46 -27.55 2.00
N ARG A 165 15.17 -27.71 0.86
CA ARG A 165 15.40 -28.99 0.20
C ARG A 165 16.58 -29.74 0.80
N CYS A 166 17.79 -29.18 0.78
CA CYS A 166 19.01 -29.86 1.24
C CYS A 166 19.41 -29.55 2.68
N LYS A 167 18.65 -28.67 3.38
CA LYS A 167 18.89 -28.24 4.78
C LYS A 167 20.23 -27.52 5.02
N GLN A 168 21.06 -27.35 4.00
CA GLN A 168 22.35 -26.67 4.11
C GLN A 168 22.15 -25.15 4.28
N PRO A 169 23.08 -24.45 4.96
CA PRO A 169 23.03 -23.01 5.11
C PRO A 169 23.12 -22.33 3.74
N LEU A 170 22.51 -21.15 3.65
CA LEU A 170 22.60 -20.29 2.47
C LEU A 170 23.82 -19.38 2.62
N GLU A 171 24.71 -19.42 1.62
CA GLU A 171 25.89 -18.59 1.52
C GLU A 171 25.66 -17.50 0.46
N GLN A 172 26.11 -16.27 0.75
CA GLN A 172 26.00 -15.18 -0.21
C GLN A 172 26.91 -15.43 -1.41
N GLU A 173 26.36 -15.35 -2.63
CA GLU A 173 27.17 -15.31 -3.84
C GLU A 173 27.83 -13.93 -3.93
N ARG A 174 29.14 -13.87 -3.83
CA ARG A 174 29.89 -12.65 -4.15
C ARG A 174 30.09 -12.61 -5.65
N PRO A 175 29.87 -11.46 -6.33
CA PRO A 175 30.30 -11.32 -7.71
C PRO A 175 31.82 -11.60 -7.77
N GLU A 176 32.20 -12.44 -8.71
CA GLU A 176 33.64 -12.60 -8.99
C GLU A 176 34.17 -11.23 -9.42
N PRO A 177 35.37 -10.82 -8.93
CA PRO A 177 35.99 -9.61 -9.41
C PRO A 177 36.25 -9.77 -10.91
N GLU A 178 35.72 -8.83 -11.70
CA GLU A 178 36.05 -8.74 -13.12
C GLU A 178 37.58 -8.65 -13.26
N GLN A 179 38.14 -9.62 -14.00
CA GLN A 179 39.57 -9.66 -14.34
C GLN A 179 39.86 -8.70 -15.48
#